data_b37992938caf230eff714cc6ebf5984f
#
_entry.id   b37992938caf230eff714cc6ebf5984f
#
_cell.length_a   1.000
_cell.length_b   1.000
_cell.length_c   1.000
_cell.angle_alpha   90.00
_cell.angle_beta   90.00
_cell.angle_gamma   90.00
#
_symmetry.space_group_name_H-M   'P 1'
#
loop_
_entity.id
_entity.type
_entity.pdbx_description
1 polymer ?
#
loop_
_entity_poly.entity_id
_entity_poly.type
_entity_poly.pdbx_seq_one_letter_code
_entity_poly.pdbx_strand_id
1 'polypeptide(L)'
;GTSAGGARPKAVIAYNEKTGEVRSGQTNAPHGFSHWLIKLDGVSDIQLGKTKGYGRVEMAYYNMATACGINMMPSRLLEENGRSHFMTRRFDRDGHDTKHHIQSFCALKHLDYNEVTSFSYEQLFQAMRELKMPYPAAEQMFRRMVFNVLARNCDDHTKNFAFRLKRGNRWELAPAYDICHAYQPNHQWVSQHALSINGKRKNITRDD
;
A
#
# COMPACT_ATOMS: atom_id res chain seq x y z
N GLY A 1 -16.35 8.47 -10.35
CA GLY A 1 -15.00 8.34 -9.81
C GLY A 1 -14.42 6.99 -10.15
N THR A 2 -13.18 6.95 -10.61
CA THR A 2 -12.45 5.71 -10.80
C THR A 2 -12.12 5.11 -9.45
N SER A 3 -12.65 3.94 -9.13
CA SER A 3 -12.27 3.15 -7.98
C SER A 3 -10.85 2.62 -8.18
N ALA A 4 -9.96 2.93 -7.24
CA ALA A 4 -8.61 2.39 -7.22
C ALA A 4 -8.61 1.05 -6.47
N GLY A 5 -9.38 0.07 -6.86
CA GLY A 5 -9.44 -1.29 -6.30
C GLY A 5 -9.41 -1.42 -4.75
N GLY A 6 -9.97 -2.48 -4.19
CA GLY A 6 -9.98 -2.76 -2.76
C GLY A 6 -11.30 -2.41 -2.05
N ALA A 7 -11.51 -2.95 -0.85
CA ALA A 7 -12.80 -3.00 -0.14
C ALA A 7 -13.32 -1.65 0.40
N ARG A 8 -12.47 -0.62 0.51
CA ARG A 8 -12.88 0.69 1.04
C ARG A 8 -13.02 1.72 -0.08
N PRO A 9 -13.99 2.66 0.01
CA PRO A 9 -14.11 3.77 -0.93
C PRO A 9 -12.81 4.58 -0.98
N LYS A 10 -12.30 4.76 -2.19
CA LYS A 10 -11.04 5.48 -2.46
C LYS A 10 -11.25 6.47 -3.59
N ALA A 11 -10.51 7.57 -3.57
CA ALA A 11 -10.48 8.51 -4.66
C ALA A 11 -9.05 9.00 -4.95
N VAL A 12 -8.78 9.33 -6.21
CA VAL A 12 -7.57 10.06 -6.56
C VAL A 12 -7.88 11.55 -6.56
N ILE A 13 -7.06 12.32 -5.87
CA ILE A 13 -7.22 13.76 -5.73
C ILE A 13 -5.92 14.49 -6.08
N ALA A 14 -6.06 15.74 -6.49
CA ALA A 14 -4.98 16.71 -6.49
C ALA A 14 -5.16 17.58 -5.24
N TYR A 15 -4.09 17.71 -4.44
CA TYR A 15 -4.11 18.41 -3.16
C TYR A 15 -3.01 19.45 -3.12
N ASN A 16 -3.37 20.66 -2.70
CA ASN A 16 -2.43 21.73 -2.44
C ASN A 16 -2.11 21.77 -0.94
N GLU A 17 -0.90 21.37 -0.59
CA GLU A 17 -0.48 21.27 0.82
C GLU A 17 -0.37 22.63 1.53
N LYS A 18 -0.26 23.73 0.78
CA LYS A 18 -0.19 25.09 1.35
C LYS A 18 -1.56 25.68 1.64
N THR A 19 -2.54 25.45 0.76
CA THR A 19 -3.87 26.04 0.87
C THR A 19 -4.92 25.09 1.43
N GLY A 20 -4.64 23.78 1.46
CA GLY A 20 -5.61 22.75 1.82
C GLY A 20 -6.64 22.46 0.71
N GLU A 21 -6.51 23.07 -0.46
CA GLU A 21 -7.46 22.91 -1.56
C GLU A 21 -7.38 21.50 -2.15
N VAL A 22 -8.56 20.92 -2.39
CA VAL A 22 -8.73 19.60 -3.01
C VAL A 22 -9.38 19.77 -4.38
N ARG A 23 -8.82 19.10 -5.40
CA ARG A 23 -9.38 19.01 -6.75
C ARG A 23 -9.42 17.56 -7.23
N SER A 24 -10.10 17.31 -8.34
CA SER A 24 -10.08 16.01 -8.99
C SER A 24 -8.65 15.62 -9.39
N GLY A 25 -8.23 14.40 -9.04
CA GLY A 25 -6.92 13.86 -9.44
C GLY A 25 -6.94 13.11 -10.78
N GLN A 26 -8.05 13.17 -11.52
CA GLN A 26 -8.19 12.49 -12.82
C GLN A 26 -7.56 13.28 -13.98
N THR A 27 -7.37 14.57 -13.79
CA THR A 27 -6.71 15.48 -14.72
C THR A 27 -5.29 15.81 -14.23
N ASN A 28 -4.52 16.50 -15.06
CA ASN A 28 -3.22 17.01 -14.63
C ASN A 28 -3.40 17.94 -13.44
N ALA A 29 -2.56 17.76 -12.41
CA ALA A 29 -2.63 18.59 -11.23
C ALA A 29 -2.20 20.02 -11.58
N PRO A 30 -2.96 21.06 -11.16
CA PRO A 30 -2.54 22.44 -11.35
C PRO A 30 -1.20 22.73 -10.67
N HIS A 31 -0.56 23.81 -11.03
CA HIS A 31 0.69 24.24 -10.37
C HIS A 31 0.47 24.40 -8.85
N GLY A 32 1.38 23.87 -8.04
CA GLY A 32 1.28 23.86 -6.57
C GLY A 32 0.47 22.72 -5.97
N PHE A 33 -0.12 21.85 -6.80
CA PHE A 33 -0.82 20.64 -6.35
C PHE A 33 0.06 19.41 -6.55
N SER A 34 -0.15 18.40 -5.70
CA SER A 34 0.41 17.07 -5.82
C SER A 34 -0.70 16.01 -5.88
N HIS A 35 -0.36 14.84 -6.41
CA HIS A 35 -1.32 13.76 -6.58
C HIS A 35 -1.37 12.86 -5.34
N TRP A 36 -2.57 12.60 -4.85
CA TRP A 36 -2.84 11.79 -3.65
C TRP A 36 -3.90 10.74 -3.90
N LEU A 37 -3.82 9.66 -3.16
CA LEU A 37 -4.89 8.69 -2.98
C LEU A 37 -5.50 8.93 -1.59
N ILE A 38 -6.80 9.13 -1.52
CA ILE A 38 -7.55 9.25 -0.26
C ILE A 38 -8.43 8.03 -0.05
N LYS A 39 -8.41 7.48 1.16
CA LYS A 39 -9.30 6.41 1.64
C LYS A 39 -10.32 7.04 2.57
N LEU A 40 -11.58 6.97 2.18
CA LEU A 40 -12.66 7.64 2.88
C LEU A 40 -13.12 6.80 4.09
N ASP A 41 -13.14 7.41 5.27
CA ASP A 41 -13.67 6.80 6.49
C ASP A 41 -15.14 7.17 6.68
N GLY A 42 -15.95 6.20 7.09
CA GLY A 42 -17.38 6.41 7.34
C GLY A 42 -18.22 6.69 6.09
N VAL A 43 -17.70 6.37 4.91
CA VAL A 43 -18.42 6.48 3.63
C VAL A 43 -18.71 5.07 3.12
N SER A 44 -19.97 4.77 2.88
CA SER A 44 -20.41 3.60 2.07
C SER A 44 -20.89 4.10 0.71
N ASP A 45 -21.04 3.19 -0.26
CA ASP A 45 -21.43 3.54 -1.65
C ASP A 45 -22.73 4.33 -1.75
N ILE A 46 -23.54 4.37 -0.68
CA ILE A 46 -24.90 4.93 -0.69
C ILE A 46 -25.11 6.01 0.39
N GLN A 47 -24.36 6.03 1.49
CA GLN A 47 -24.60 6.97 2.60
C GLN A 47 -23.33 7.38 3.35
N LEU A 48 -23.32 8.62 3.84
CA LEU A 48 -22.39 9.12 4.83
C LEU A 48 -22.74 8.50 6.18
N GLY A 49 -21.93 7.56 6.66
CA GLY A 49 -22.10 6.89 7.97
C GLY A 49 -21.21 7.50 9.06
N LYS A 50 -21.33 6.96 10.25
CA LYS A 50 -20.43 7.31 11.37
C LYS A 50 -19.00 6.84 11.07
N THR A 51 -18.01 7.58 11.55
CA THR A 51 -16.61 7.20 11.47
C THR A 51 -16.39 5.81 12.10
N LYS A 52 -15.58 4.97 11.46
CA LYS A 52 -15.13 3.68 11.99
C LYS A 52 -13.69 3.76 12.51
N GLY A 53 -13.04 4.93 12.38
CA GLY A 53 -11.67 5.16 12.84
C GLY A 53 -10.59 4.51 11.96
N TYR A 54 -10.94 3.96 10.81
CA TYR A 54 -9.98 3.25 9.94
C TYR A 54 -8.85 4.14 9.46
N GLY A 55 -9.13 5.41 9.14
CA GLY A 55 -8.10 6.35 8.72
C GLY A 55 -7.04 6.59 9.79
N ARG A 56 -7.47 6.70 11.05
CA ARG A 56 -6.55 6.88 12.20
C ARG A 56 -5.72 5.64 12.46
N VAL A 57 -6.30 4.44 12.33
CA VAL A 57 -5.56 3.17 12.47
C VAL A 57 -4.49 3.08 11.37
N GLU A 58 -4.84 3.38 10.13
CA GLU A 58 -3.88 3.34 9.02
C GLU A 58 -2.77 4.39 9.19
N MET A 59 -3.10 5.58 9.72
CA MET A 59 -2.10 6.59 10.06
C MET A 59 -1.15 6.14 11.17
N ALA A 60 -1.65 5.46 12.20
CA ALA A 60 -0.81 4.88 13.24
C ALA A 60 0.16 3.84 12.66
N TYR A 61 -0.31 2.97 11.76
CA TYR A 61 0.53 2.00 11.07
C TYR A 61 1.58 2.66 10.17
N TYR A 62 1.21 3.71 9.46
CA TYR A 62 2.17 4.53 8.70
C TYR A 62 3.29 5.07 9.61
N ASN A 63 2.94 5.64 10.75
CA ASN A 63 3.92 6.17 11.69
C ASN A 63 4.84 5.07 12.25
N MET A 64 4.29 3.91 12.63
CA MET A 64 5.09 2.78 13.10
C MET A 64 6.00 2.23 12.00
N ALA A 65 5.48 2.03 10.80
CA ALA A 65 6.25 1.48 9.68
C ALA A 65 7.41 2.41 9.28
N THR A 66 7.16 3.72 9.19
CA THR A 66 8.21 4.70 8.87
C THR A 66 9.25 4.80 9.99
N ALA A 67 8.84 4.72 11.26
CA ALA A 67 9.76 4.66 12.40
C ALA A 67 10.64 3.40 12.38
N CYS A 68 10.16 2.28 11.81
CA CYS A 68 10.94 1.07 11.57
C CYS A 68 11.83 1.15 10.31
N GLY A 69 11.92 2.31 9.65
CA GLY A 69 12.73 2.52 8.45
C GLY A 69 12.14 1.94 7.17
N ILE A 70 10.83 1.66 7.14
CA ILE A 70 10.13 1.28 5.91
C ILE A 70 9.88 2.52 5.07
N ASN A 71 10.31 2.47 3.81
CA ASN A 71 10.09 3.55 2.86
C ASN A 71 8.64 3.58 2.42
N MET A 72 7.94 4.67 2.77
CA MET A 72 6.56 4.96 2.38
C MET A 72 6.45 6.39 1.85
N MET A 73 5.45 6.63 1.03
CA MET A 73 5.15 8.00 0.59
C MET A 73 4.60 8.83 1.75
N PRO A 74 4.83 10.15 1.75
CA PRO A 74 4.22 11.05 2.73
C PRO A 74 2.72 10.80 2.84
N SER A 75 2.25 10.61 4.06
CA SER A 75 0.84 10.32 4.35
C SER A 75 0.35 11.22 5.47
N ARG A 76 -0.95 11.50 5.49
CA ARG A 76 -1.59 12.37 6.48
C ARG A 76 -3.07 12.07 6.61
N LEU A 77 -3.69 12.61 7.64
CA LEU A 77 -5.15 12.64 7.76
C LEU A 77 -5.71 13.92 7.13
N LEU A 78 -6.82 13.76 6.43
CA LEU A 78 -7.71 14.84 6.04
C LEU A 78 -8.94 14.77 6.94
N GLU A 79 -9.09 15.80 7.78
CA GLU A 79 -10.22 15.86 8.71
C GLU A 79 -11.42 16.57 8.04
N GLU A 80 -12.59 15.95 8.14
CA GLU A 80 -13.81 16.48 7.55
C GLU A 80 -15.03 16.01 8.36
N ASN A 81 -15.80 16.92 8.91
CA ASN A 81 -17.05 16.64 9.63
C ASN A 81 -16.94 15.50 10.67
N GLY A 82 -15.87 15.52 11.48
CA GLY A 82 -15.60 14.51 12.51
C GLY A 82 -15.09 13.17 11.98
N ARG A 83 -14.76 13.07 10.68
CA ARG A 83 -14.11 11.92 10.05
C ARG A 83 -12.64 12.21 9.78
N SER A 84 -11.84 11.18 9.87
CA SER A 84 -10.40 11.24 9.58
C SER A 84 -10.10 10.33 8.40
N HIS A 85 -9.96 10.93 7.24
CA HIS A 85 -9.63 10.21 6.01
C HIS A 85 -8.12 10.07 5.89
N PHE A 86 -7.65 8.84 5.67
CA PHE A 86 -6.22 8.62 5.39
C PHE A 86 -5.92 8.98 3.94
N MET A 87 -4.90 9.80 3.73
CA MET A 87 -4.41 10.10 2.39
C MET A 87 -2.91 9.91 2.29
N THR A 88 -2.47 9.37 1.15
CA THR A 88 -1.06 9.14 0.84
C THR A 88 -0.71 9.70 -0.52
N ARG A 89 0.48 10.28 -0.64
CA ARG A 89 0.98 10.81 -1.91
C ARG A 89 1.24 9.66 -2.89
N ARG A 90 0.88 9.85 -4.13
CA ARG A 90 1.05 8.82 -5.16
C ARG A 90 2.52 8.71 -5.55
N PHE A 91 3.04 7.49 -5.57
CA PHE A 91 4.42 7.19 -5.99
C PHE A 91 4.56 6.97 -7.50
N ASP A 92 3.45 6.84 -8.21
CA ASP A 92 3.42 6.72 -9.66
C ASP A 92 3.35 8.06 -10.38
N ARG A 93 3.50 9.15 -9.65
CA ARG A 93 3.52 10.52 -10.14
C ARG A 93 4.70 11.29 -9.58
N ASP A 94 5.42 11.98 -10.46
CA ASP A 94 6.46 12.94 -10.11
C ASP A 94 6.17 14.30 -10.76
N GLY A 95 6.32 15.37 -9.98
CA GLY A 95 6.09 16.72 -10.48
C GLY A 95 4.69 16.89 -11.05
N HIS A 96 4.58 17.67 -12.13
CA HIS A 96 3.32 18.01 -12.78
C HIS A 96 2.74 16.88 -13.64
N ASP A 97 3.58 16.24 -14.47
CA ASP A 97 3.09 15.39 -15.56
C ASP A 97 3.81 14.04 -15.69
N THR A 98 4.87 13.81 -14.91
CA THR A 98 5.60 12.56 -15.03
C THR A 98 4.81 11.41 -14.42
N LYS A 99 4.49 10.42 -15.25
CA LYS A 99 3.84 9.17 -14.86
C LYS A 99 4.86 8.06 -14.94
N HIS A 100 4.94 7.25 -13.88
CA HIS A 100 5.77 6.06 -13.85
C HIS A 100 4.93 4.83 -14.14
N HIS A 101 5.51 3.89 -14.89
CA HIS A 101 4.92 2.57 -15.06
C HIS A 101 5.10 1.77 -13.78
N ILE A 102 3.99 1.21 -13.29
CA ILE A 102 3.94 0.43 -12.05
C ILE A 102 3.36 -0.95 -12.36
N GLN A 103 3.99 -1.98 -11.82
CA GLN A 103 3.39 -3.31 -11.80
C GLN A 103 3.45 -3.88 -10.38
N SER A 104 2.33 -4.45 -9.92
CA SER A 104 2.34 -5.25 -8.70
C SER A 104 3.06 -6.59 -8.93
N PHE A 105 3.49 -7.24 -7.86
CA PHE A 105 4.04 -8.59 -7.94
C PHE A 105 3.04 -9.55 -8.60
N CYS A 106 1.77 -9.42 -8.26
CA CYS A 106 0.66 -10.13 -8.89
C CYS A 106 0.65 -9.95 -10.42
N ALA A 107 0.70 -8.70 -10.90
CA ALA A 107 0.65 -8.40 -12.33
C ALA A 107 1.94 -8.83 -13.05
N LEU A 108 3.10 -8.60 -12.44
CA LEU A 108 4.42 -8.92 -13.02
C LEU A 108 4.60 -10.41 -13.28
N LYS A 109 4.08 -11.24 -12.37
CA LYS A 109 4.24 -12.71 -12.43
C LYS A 109 2.96 -13.42 -12.90
N HIS A 110 1.93 -12.68 -13.34
CA HIS A 110 0.64 -13.20 -13.79
C HIS A 110 -0.02 -14.14 -12.77
N LEU A 111 0.01 -13.76 -11.49
CA LEU A 111 -0.51 -14.58 -10.40
C LEU A 111 -2.01 -14.41 -10.24
N ASP A 112 -2.73 -15.48 -9.92
CA ASP A 112 -4.10 -15.37 -9.45
C ASP A 112 -4.10 -15.06 -7.93
N TYR A 113 -4.42 -13.83 -7.57
CA TYR A 113 -4.42 -13.40 -6.17
C TYR A 113 -5.53 -14.07 -5.33
N ASN A 114 -6.53 -14.70 -5.96
CA ASN A 114 -7.56 -15.47 -5.26
C ASN A 114 -7.01 -16.79 -4.72
N GLU A 115 -5.89 -17.27 -5.25
CA GLU A 115 -5.15 -18.41 -4.72
C GLU A 115 -4.33 -18.00 -3.48
N VAL A 116 -5.03 -17.68 -2.39
CA VAL A 116 -4.46 -17.09 -1.17
C VAL A 116 -3.42 -17.94 -0.44
N THR A 117 -3.24 -19.21 -0.82
CA THR A 117 -2.29 -20.12 -0.18
C THR A 117 -1.14 -20.53 -1.08
N SER A 118 -1.02 -19.94 -2.28
CA SER A 118 -0.09 -20.39 -3.33
C SER A 118 1.22 -19.62 -3.38
N PHE A 119 1.33 -18.49 -2.68
CA PHE A 119 2.46 -17.58 -2.83
C PHE A 119 3.24 -17.35 -1.54
N SER A 120 4.52 -16.98 -1.67
CA SER A 120 5.44 -16.80 -0.56
C SER A 120 6.30 -15.54 -0.70
N TYR A 121 6.90 -15.10 0.42
CA TYR A 121 7.90 -14.03 0.41
C TYR A 121 9.17 -14.45 -0.33
N GLU A 122 9.54 -15.73 -0.32
CA GLU A 122 10.68 -16.25 -1.07
C GLU A 122 10.50 -16.04 -2.57
N GLN A 123 9.30 -16.29 -3.11
CA GLN A 123 8.97 -16.01 -4.51
C GLN A 123 9.02 -14.51 -4.83
N LEU A 124 8.61 -13.66 -3.89
CA LEU A 124 8.71 -12.21 -4.03
C LEU A 124 10.18 -11.77 -4.08
N PHE A 125 11.03 -12.28 -3.20
CA PHE A 125 12.49 -12.03 -3.24
C PHE A 125 13.13 -12.55 -4.54
N GLN A 126 12.70 -13.71 -5.04
CA GLN A 126 13.16 -14.24 -6.31
C GLN A 126 12.80 -13.30 -7.47
N ALA A 127 11.56 -12.80 -7.52
CA ALA A 127 11.15 -11.83 -8.53
C ALA A 127 12.00 -10.54 -8.48
N MET A 128 12.32 -10.04 -7.28
CA MET A 128 13.21 -8.90 -7.12
C MET A 128 14.62 -9.17 -7.65
N ARG A 129 15.14 -10.38 -7.46
CA ARG A 129 16.44 -10.82 -8.03
C ARG A 129 16.40 -10.88 -9.55
N GLU A 130 15.34 -11.43 -10.13
CA GLU A 130 15.14 -11.48 -11.60
C GLU A 130 15.10 -10.07 -12.20
N LEU A 131 14.50 -9.10 -11.48
CA LEU A 131 14.50 -7.67 -11.83
C LEU A 131 15.84 -6.98 -11.57
N LYS A 132 16.86 -7.71 -11.11
CA LYS A 132 18.21 -7.19 -10.80
C LYS A 132 18.19 -6.03 -9.79
N MET A 133 17.30 -6.10 -8.80
CA MET A 133 17.24 -5.07 -7.77
C MET A 133 18.46 -5.13 -6.85
N PRO A 134 18.96 -3.96 -6.40
CA PRO A 134 20.12 -3.91 -5.50
C PRO A 134 19.77 -4.38 -4.10
N TYR A 135 20.78 -4.80 -3.34
CA TYR A 135 20.63 -5.30 -1.98
C TYR A 135 19.78 -4.40 -1.04
N PRO A 136 19.91 -3.05 -1.05
CA PRO A 136 19.04 -2.20 -0.22
C PRO A 136 17.54 -2.37 -0.49
N ALA A 137 17.14 -2.75 -1.70
CA ALA A 137 15.74 -3.05 -2.00
C ALA A 137 15.30 -4.37 -1.32
N ALA A 138 16.16 -5.37 -1.29
CA ALA A 138 15.89 -6.62 -0.58
C ALA A 138 15.82 -6.39 0.95
N GLU A 139 16.67 -5.54 1.50
CA GLU A 139 16.61 -5.15 2.91
C GLU A 139 15.29 -4.43 3.24
N GLN A 140 14.84 -3.52 2.38
CA GLN A 140 13.54 -2.87 2.53
C GLN A 140 12.38 -3.89 2.49
N MET A 141 12.44 -4.87 1.60
CA MET A 141 11.41 -5.91 1.54
C MET A 141 11.44 -6.78 2.79
N PHE A 142 12.60 -7.14 3.29
CA PHE A 142 12.74 -7.89 4.54
C PHE A 142 12.13 -7.13 5.72
N ARG A 143 12.39 -5.83 5.84
CA ARG A 143 11.76 -4.98 6.87
C ARG A 143 10.24 -5.00 6.78
N ARG A 144 9.67 -4.94 5.57
CA ARG A 144 8.22 -5.02 5.34
C ARG A 144 7.66 -6.37 5.75
N MET A 145 8.33 -7.46 5.40
CA MET A 145 7.95 -8.82 5.78
C MET A 145 7.88 -8.96 7.31
N VAL A 146 8.96 -8.60 8.00
CA VAL A 146 9.02 -8.65 9.47
C VAL A 146 7.95 -7.75 10.11
N PHE A 147 7.77 -6.55 9.60
CA PHE A 147 6.72 -5.64 10.08
C PHE A 147 5.32 -6.24 9.92
N ASN A 148 5.00 -6.79 8.74
CA ASN A 148 3.71 -7.42 8.48
C ASN A 148 3.42 -8.54 9.48
N VAL A 149 4.41 -9.36 9.79
CA VAL A 149 4.28 -10.46 10.78
C VAL A 149 4.03 -9.89 12.18
N LEU A 150 4.88 -8.99 12.65
CA LEU A 150 4.82 -8.45 14.02
C LEU A 150 3.58 -7.57 14.24
N ALA A 151 3.22 -6.76 13.26
CA ALA A 151 2.10 -5.83 13.32
C ALA A 151 0.76 -6.46 12.87
N ARG A 152 0.74 -7.76 12.59
CA ARG A 152 -0.46 -8.49 12.14
C ARG A 152 -1.15 -7.86 10.92
N ASN A 153 -0.36 -7.47 9.93
CA ASN A 153 -0.88 -7.12 8.63
C ASN A 153 -0.97 -8.37 7.76
N CYS A 154 -2.01 -9.17 7.98
CA CYS A 154 -2.22 -10.44 7.27
C CYS A 154 -2.84 -10.26 5.87
N ASP A 155 -3.13 -9.03 5.45
CA ASP A 155 -3.56 -8.71 4.08
C ASP A 155 -2.35 -8.46 3.15
N ASP A 156 -1.25 -9.14 3.42
CA ASP A 156 0.02 -9.06 2.70
C ASP A 156 0.02 -9.88 1.39
N HIS A 157 -1.02 -9.70 0.59
CA HIS A 157 -1.20 -10.42 -0.67
C HIS A 157 -0.38 -9.82 -1.82
N THR A 158 -0.28 -10.56 -2.91
CA THR A 158 0.59 -10.26 -4.07
C THR A 158 0.33 -8.91 -4.75
N LYS A 159 -0.85 -8.29 -4.58
CA LYS A 159 -1.15 -6.94 -5.10
C LYS A 159 -0.59 -5.81 -4.23
N ASN A 160 -0.22 -6.09 -2.97
CA ASN A 160 0.27 -5.08 -2.02
C ASN A 160 1.80 -4.88 -2.10
N PHE A 161 2.44 -5.50 -3.07
CA PHE A 161 3.84 -5.29 -3.39
C PHE A 161 3.96 -4.85 -4.85
N ALA A 162 4.64 -3.75 -5.10
CA ALA A 162 4.75 -3.20 -6.44
C ALA A 162 6.17 -2.76 -6.78
N PHE A 163 6.41 -2.69 -8.07
CA PHE A 163 7.67 -2.28 -8.68
C PHE A 163 7.42 -1.13 -9.64
N ARG A 164 8.35 -0.20 -9.68
CA ARG A 164 8.30 1.00 -10.52
C ARG A 164 9.37 0.92 -11.59
N LEU A 165 8.99 1.09 -12.84
CA LEU A 165 9.93 1.15 -13.95
C LEU A 165 10.41 2.59 -14.15
N LYS A 166 11.70 2.80 -14.00
CA LYS A 166 12.38 4.07 -14.26
C LYS A 166 12.90 4.15 -15.69
N ARG A 167 13.25 5.35 -16.12
CA ARG A 167 13.95 5.54 -17.39
C ARG A 167 15.19 4.64 -17.48
N GLY A 168 15.48 4.11 -18.66
CA GLY A 168 16.58 3.17 -18.88
C GLY A 168 16.25 1.74 -18.49
N ASN A 169 14.96 1.37 -18.45
CA ASN A 169 14.47 0.02 -18.16
C ASN A 169 14.94 -0.54 -16.81
N ARG A 170 15.13 0.34 -15.82
CA ARG A 170 15.54 -0.05 -14.49
C ARG A 170 14.34 -0.16 -13.56
N TRP A 171 14.12 -1.34 -13.02
CA TRP A 171 13.10 -1.58 -12.00
C TRP A 171 13.60 -1.18 -10.61
N GLU A 172 12.74 -0.60 -9.82
CA GLU A 172 12.96 -0.34 -8.41
C GLU A 172 11.76 -0.76 -7.57
N LEU A 173 12.01 -1.05 -6.30
CA LEU A 173 10.93 -1.35 -5.36
C LEU A 173 10.12 -0.07 -5.12
N ALA A 174 8.80 -0.14 -5.34
CA ALA A 174 7.92 0.97 -5.01
C ALA A 174 7.87 1.19 -3.49
N PRO A 175 7.63 2.42 -3.00
CA PRO A 175 7.32 2.66 -1.60
C PRO A 175 6.20 1.73 -1.11
N ALA A 176 6.23 1.34 0.15
CA ALA A 176 5.21 0.48 0.73
C ALA A 176 3.86 1.21 0.82
N TYR A 177 2.78 0.48 0.69
CA TYR A 177 1.39 0.96 0.76
C TYR A 177 0.48 -0.14 1.31
N ASP A 178 -0.74 0.23 1.68
CA ASP A 178 -1.74 -0.69 2.25
C ASP A 178 -1.20 -1.46 3.47
N ILE A 179 -0.39 -0.81 4.30
CA ILE A 179 0.09 -1.35 5.56
C ILE A 179 -0.87 -0.93 6.68
N CYS A 180 -1.64 -1.89 7.19
CA CYS A 180 -2.60 -1.65 8.26
C CYS A 180 -2.84 -2.94 9.04
N HIS A 181 -3.44 -2.83 10.23
CA HIS A 181 -3.92 -4.03 10.94
C HIS A 181 -4.94 -4.77 10.07
N ALA A 182 -4.68 -6.03 9.82
CA ALA A 182 -5.54 -6.89 9.02
C ALA A 182 -5.47 -8.33 9.57
N TYR A 183 -6.04 -8.54 10.75
CA TYR A 183 -6.14 -9.87 11.35
C TYR A 183 -7.51 -10.05 11.97
N GLN A 184 -8.18 -11.12 11.59
CA GLN A 184 -9.43 -11.55 12.20
C GLN A 184 -9.44 -13.08 12.26
N PRO A 185 -9.56 -13.67 13.46
CA PRO A 185 -9.68 -15.12 13.61
C PRO A 185 -10.84 -15.66 12.75
N ASN A 186 -10.62 -16.80 12.10
CA ASN A 186 -11.61 -17.50 11.26
C ASN A 186 -12.09 -16.72 10.02
N HIS A 187 -11.48 -15.59 9.68
CA HIS A 187 -11.80 -14.87 8.45
C HIS A 187 -11.09 -15.51 7.25
N GLN A 188 -11.81 -15.65 6.13
CA GLN A 188 -11.32 -16.33 4.92
C GLN A 188 -9.97 -15.76 4.42
N TRP A 189 -9.78 -14.46 4.49
CA TRP A 189 -8.63 -13.76 3.86
C TRP A 189 -7.54 -13.35 4.85
N VAL A 190 -7.87 -13.04 6.10
CA VAL A 190 -6.95 -12.39 7.04
C VAL A 190 -6.83 -13.12 8.38
N SER A 191 -7.16 -14.42 8.44
CA SER A 191 -6.90 -15.26 9.62
C SER A 191 -5.45 -15.75 9.70
N GLN A 192 -4.70 -15.58 8.63
CA GLN A 192 -3.28 -15.90 8.49
C GLN A 192 -2.66 -15.01 7.40
N HIS A 193 -1.34 -14.96 7.29
CA HIS A 193 -0.65 -14.22 6.24
C HIS A 193 -0.99 -14.75 4.84
N ALA A 194 -1.16 -13.83 3.89
CA ALA A 194 -1.41 -14.19 2.50
C ALA A 194 -0.15 -14.74 1.82
N LEU A 195 1.04 -14.24 2.16
CA LEU A 195 2.31 -14.83 1.75
C LEU A 195 2.89 -15.69 2.87
N SER A 196 3.40 -16.88 2.53
CA SER A 196 4.10 -17.73 3.48
C SER A 196 5.56 -17.30 3.69
N ILE A 197 6.11 -17.68 4.83
CA ILE A 197 7.53 -17.64 5.14
C ILE A 197 7.92 -19.05 5.58
N ASN A 198 8.92 -19.64 4.94
CA ASN A 198 9.33 -21.02 5.20
C ASN A 198 8.15 -22.03 5.20
N GLY A 199 7.21 -21.82 4.28
CA GLY A 199 5.98 -22.59 4.16
C GLY A 199 4.88 -22.31 5.21
N LYS A 200 5.13 -21.44 6.18
CA LYS A 200 4.17 -21.08 7.25
C LYS A 200 3.46 -19.76 6.92
N ARG A 201 2.19 -19.68 7.33
CA ARG A 201 1.35 -18.47 7.19
C ARG A 201 0.86 -17.95 8.55
N LYS A 202 1.05 -18.73 9.59
CA LYS A 202 0.72 -18.42 10.99
C LYS A 202 1.77 -19.03 11.90
N ASN A 203 1.82 -18.56 13.15
CA ASN A 203 2.81 -19.00 14.13
C ASN A 203 4.25 -18.89 13.61
N ILE A 204 4.49 -17.85 12.82
CA ILE A 204 5.81 -17.52 12.29
C ILE A 204 6.68 -17.04 13.46
N THR A 205 7.86 -17.58 13.57
CA THR A 205 8.83 -17.28 14.62
C THR A 205 10.11 -16.69 14.04
N ARG A 206 11.06 -16.38 14.89
CA ARG A 206 12.36 -15.84 14.47
C ARG A 206 13.22 -16.86 13.70
N ASP A 207 12.93 -18.16 13.87
CA ASP A 207 13.68 -19.26 13.27
C ASP A 207 13.19 -19.58 11.84
N ASP A 208 12.09 -18.99 11.41
CA ASP A 208 11.52 -19.14 10.08
C ASP A 208 12.11 -18.11 9.10
#